data_2bf4beb3a8f278f4a35c74cb97e895df
#
_entry.id   2bf4beb3a8f278f4a35c74cb97e895df
#
_cell.length_a   1.000
_cell.length_b   1.000
_cell.length_c   1.000
_cell.angle_alpha   90.00
_cell.angle_beta   90.00
_cell.angle_gamma   90.00
#
_symmetry.space_group_name_H-M   'P 1'
#
loop_
_entity.id
_entity.type
_entity.pdbx_description
1 polymer ?
#
loop_
_entity_poly.entity_id
_entity_poly.type
_entity_poly.pdbx_seq_one_letter_code
_entity_poly.pdbx_strand_id
1 'polypeptide(L)'
;KENIEVIMTSSPDKKEIEKAERILSLVPTDKNSTSSNLISLCGKTNIKQLGAITRASDLFFGVDSAPMHIAAAIGTPVVVLFGPTGDYNWRPWHYSEEEKNPHVVLKRNWECVPCGQDGCNGTKISNCLEDITPVEVWDLINKKLSEIIK
;
A
#
# COMPACT_ATOMS: atom_id res chain seq x y z
N LYS A 1 5.58 -14.00 -17.38
CA LYS A 1 5.65 -13.73 -15.91
C LYS A 1 6.52 -12.51 -15.75
N GLU A 2 5.94 -11.41 -15.33
CA GLU A 2 6.69 -10.21 -15.00
C GLU A 2 7.53 -10.48 -13.75
N ASN A 3 8.81 -10.07 -13.80
CA ASN A 3 9.73 -10.23 -12.67
C ASN A 3 9.52 -9.02 -11.74
N ILE A 4 8.59 -9.15 -10.78
CA ILE A 4 8.28 -8.09 -9.82
C ILE A 4 9.15 -8.28 -8.58
N GLU A 5 9.89 -7.25 -8.18
CA GLU A 5 10.57 -7.16 -6.90
C GLU A 5 9.69 -6.38 -5.91
N VAL A 6 9.51 -6.92 -4.72
CA VAL A 6 8.71 -6.29 -3.66
C VAL A 6 9.60 -5.87 -2.51
N ILE A 7 9.57 -4.58 -2.16
CA ILE A 7 10.25 -4.06 -0.97
C ILE A 7 9.21 -3.76 0.10
N MET A 8 9.29 -4.47 1.22
CA MET A 8 8.40 -4.28 2.35
C MET A 8 9.06 -3.39 3.40
N THR A 9 8.35 -2.36 3.83
CA THR A 9 8.83 -1.40 4.84
C THR A 9 7.81 -1.27 5.98
N SER A 10 8.28 -0.97 7.17
CA SER A 10 7.47 -0.57 8.33
C SER A 10 8.22 0.41 9.21
N SER A 11 7.53 1.04 10.14
CA SER A 11 8.18 1.77 11.24
C SER A 11 9.00 0.82 12.12
N PRO A 12 9.92 1.35 12.95
CA PRO A 12 10.67 0.53 13.92
C PRO A 12 9.85 0.14 15.16
N ASP A 13 8.55 0.48 15.21
CA ASP A 13 7.67 0.09 16.30
C ASP A 13 7.53 -1.44 16.36
N LYS A 14 7.61 -1.98 17.58
CA LYS A 14 7.59 -3.43 17.81
C LYS A 14 6.35 -4.11 17.22
N LYS A 15 5.18 -3.49 17.34
CA LYS A 15 3.93 -4.05 16.81
C LYS A 15 3.92 -4.09 15.28
N GLU A 16 4.50 -3.08 14.64
CA GLU A 16 4.63 -3.05 13.18
C GLU A 16 5.63 -4.09 12.69
N ILE A 17 6.73 -4.30 13.40
CA ILE A 17 7.71 -5.36 13.10
C ILE A 17 7.06 -6.74 13.27
N GLU A 18 6.34 -7.00 14.35
CA GLU A 18 5.63 -8.26 14.58
C GLU A 18 4.60 -8.57 13.48
N LYS A 19 3.87 -7.55 13.01
CA LYS A 19 2.96 -7.70 11.85
C LYS A 19 3.73 -8.05 10.58
N ALA A 20 4.83 -7.36 10.32
CA ALA A 20 5.67 -7.61 9.16
C ALA A 20 6.24 -9.03 9.16
N GLU A 21 6.75 -9.50 10.29
CA GLU A 21 7.26 -10.88 10.47
C GLU A 21 6.16 -11.92 10.23
N ARG A 22 4.94 -11.65 10.71
CA ARG A 22 3.80 -12.52 10.46
C ARG A 22 3.47 -12.58 8.96
N ILE A 23 3.49 -11.47 8.25
CA ILE A 23 3.25 -11.45 6.79
C ILE A 23 4.36 -12.24 6.07
N LEU A 24 5.62 -12.00 6.43
CA LEU A 24 6.77 -12.68 5.84
C LEU A 24 6.71 -14.21 6.05
N SER A 25 6.20 -14.66 7.20
CA SER A 25 6.06 -16.10 7.49
C SER A 25 5.01 -16.80 6.62
N LEU A 26 4.10 -16.04 6.00
CA LEU A 26 3.09 -16.57 5.08
C LEU A 26 3.58 -16.67 3.63
N VAL A 27 4.73 -16.05 3.32
CA VAL A 27 5.30 -16.12 1.97
C VAL A 27 5.95 -17.49 1.76
N PRO A 28 5.54 -18.26 0.73
CA PRO A 28 6.13 -19.55 0.46
C PRO A 28 7.65 -19.44 0.20
N THR A 29 8.42 -20.25 0.92
CA THR A 29 9.89 -20.34 0.78
C THR A 29 10.31 -21.48 -0.13
N ASP A 30 9.56 -21.76 -1.18
CA ASP A 30 9.84 -22.86 -2.09
C ASP A 30 11.20 -22.69 -2.77
N LYS A 31 12.17 -23.54 -2.44
CA LYS A 31 13.53 -23.51 -3.00
C LYS A 31 13.57 -23.75 -4.52
N ASN A 32 12.44 -24.20 -5.12
CA ASN A 32 12.27 -24.43 -6.55
C ASN A 32 11.42 -23.37 -7.26
N SER A 33 10.84 -22.43 -6.51
CA SER A 33 10.15 -21.25 -7.07
C SER A 33 11.22 -20.21 -7.38
N THR A 34 11.40 -19.93 -8.64
CA THR A 34 12.16 -18.78 -9.12
C THR A 34 11.52 -17.52 -8.54
N SER A 35 12.03 -17.10 -7.35
CA SER A 35 11.84 -15.78 -6.78
C SER A 35 10.66 -15.57 -5.82
N SER A 36 10.98 -15.61 -4.56
CA SER A 36 10.44 -14.57 -3.69
C SER A 36 11.40 -13.35 -3.78
N ASN A 37 11.18 -12.47 -4.77
CA ASN A 37 11.89 -11.18 -4.85
C ASN A 37 11.34 -10.22 -3.77
N LEU A 38 11.19 -10.71 -2.55
CA LEU A 38 10.70 -9.93 -1.42
C LEU A 38 11.87 -9.52 -0.52
N ILE A 39 12.14 -8.23 -0.48
CA ILE A 39 13.16 -7.62 0.37
C ILE A 39 12.48 -6.98 1.58
N SER A 40 12.84 -7.42 2.78
CA SER A 40 12.33 -6.80 4.01
C SER A 40 13.29 -5.74 4.56
N LEU A 41 12.81 -4.51 4.57
CA LEU A 41 13.44 -3.35 5.20
C LEU A 41 12.61 -2.83 6.39
N CYS A 42 11.74 -3.66 6.94
CA CYS A 42 10.90 -3.32 8.08
C CYS A 42 11.74 -2.91 9.30
N GLY A 43 11.43 -1.73 9.86
CA GLY A 43 12.16 -1.15 10.98
C GLY A 43 13.58 -0.66 10.67
N LYS A 44 14.03 -0.74 9.41
CA LYS A 44 15.42 -0.45 9.01
C LYS A 44 15.58 0.88 8.26
N THR A 45 14.50 1.60 8.02
CA THR A 45 14.54 2.83 7.24
C THR A 45 14.09 4.03 8.05
N ASN A 46 14.77 5.15 7.86
CA ASN A 46 14.27 6.47 8.27
C ASN A 46 13.44 7.10 7.12
N ILE A 47 12.80 8.24 7.39
CA ILE A 47 11.92 8.92 6.42
C ILE A 47 12.65 9.26 5.10
N LYS A 48 13.90 9.69 5.16
CA LYS A 48 14.69 10.03 3.96
C LYS A 48 15.00 8.80 3.12
N GLN A 49 15.37 7.70 3.79
CA GLN A 49 15.61 6.42 3.14
C GLN A 49 14.32 5.83 2.55
N LEU A 50 13.20 5.93 3.28
CA LEU A 50 11.89 5.53 2.76
C LEU A 50 11.54 6.32 1.50
N GLY A 51 11.71 7.64 1.50
CA GLY A 51 11.49 8.49 0.33
C GLY A 51 12.39 8.09 -0.85
N ALA A 52 13.68 7.79 -0.60
CA ALA A 52 14.61 7.37 -1.65
C ALA A 52 14.22 6.01 -2.27
N ILE A 53 13.85 5.03 -1.44
CA ILE A 53 13.37 3.71 -1.89
C ILE A 53 12.10 3.88 -2.72
N THR A 54 11.13 4.63 -2.20
CA THR A 54 9.85 4.85 -2.87
C THR A 54 10.04 5.56 -4.21
N ARG A 55 10.97 6.54 -4.28
CA ARG A 55 11.29 7.22 -5.54
C ARG A 55 11.93 6.29 -6.58
N ALA A 56 12.67 5.29 -6.13
CA ALA A 56 13.29 4.29 -7.00
C ALA A 56 12.33 3.14 -7.39
N SER A 57 11.15 3.11 -6.82
CA SER A 57 10.12 2.09 -7.10
C SER A 57 9.16 2.58 -8.19
N ASP A 58 8.66 1.66 -9.00
CA ASP A 58 7.68 1.95 -10.05
C ASP A 58 6.29 2.20 -9.47
N LEU A 59 5.97 1.59 -8.34
CA LEU A 59 4.66 1.66 -7.70
C LEU A 59 4.79 1.56 -6.18
N PHE A 60 4.00 2.37 -5.47
CA PHE A 60 3.76 2.21 -4.03
C PHE A 60 2.39 1.57 -3.79
N PHE A 61 2.35 0.55 -2.93
CA PHE A 61 1.11 -0.02 -2.42
C PHE A 61 1.06 0.09 -0.89
N GLY A 62 -0.09 0.49 -0.35
CA GLY A 62 -0.27 0.59 1.09
C GLY A 62 -1.68 1.01 1.51
N VAL A 63 -1.78 1.48 2.75
CA VAL A 63 -3.01 2.03 3.32
C VAL A 63 -2.89 3.54 3.52
N ASP A 64 -3.97 4.20 3.91
CA ASP A 64 -3.97 5.61 4.32
C ASP A 64 -3.00 5.82 5.49
N SER A 65 -1.81 6.35 5.18
CA SER A 65 -0.70 6.53 6.13
C SER A 65 0.37 7.47 5.59
N ALA A 66 1.27 7.93 6.46
CA ALA A 66 2.36 8.83 6.06
C ALA A 66 3.23 8.33 4.89
N PRO A 67 3.62 7.05 4.78
CA PRO A 67 4.32 6.52 3.61
C PRO A 67 3.61 6.75 2.29
N MET A 68 2.28 6.62 2.25
CA MET A 68 1.48 6.88 1.06
C MET A 68 1.58 8.35 0.62
N HIS A 69 1.51 9.28 1.56
CA HIS A 69 1.67 10.71 1.27
C HIS A 69 3.09 11.06 0.79
N ILE A 70 4.11 10.40 1.34
CA ILE A 70 5.49 10.54 0.85
C ILE A 70 5.57 10.07 -0.60
N ALA A 71 5.01 8.91 -0.93
CA ALA A 71 5.00 8.38 -2.29
C ALA A 71 4.33 9.34 -3.28
N ALA A 72 3.16 9.86 -2.93
CA ALA A 72 2.45 10.84 -3.74
C ALA A 72 3.26 12.14 -3.94
N ALA A 73 3.85 12.67 -2.86
CA ALA A 73 4.62 13.91 -2.89
C ALA A 73 5.89 13.85 -3.75
N ILE A 74 6.49 12.67 -3.90
CA ILE A 74 7.68 12.47 -4.75
C ILE A 74 7.34 11.97 -6.15
N GLY A 75 6.05 11.85 -6.48
CA GLY A 75 5.56 11.50 -7.82
C GLY A 75 5.52 10.01 -8.12
N THR A 76 5.76 9.13 -7.14
CA THR A 76 5.60 7.69 -7.34
C THR A 76 4.11 7.34 -7.43
N PRO A 77 3.65 6.60 -8.46
CA PRO A 77 2.28 6.12 -8.55
C PRO A 77 1.88 5.32 -7.30
N VAL A 78 0.64 5.51 -6.85
CA VAL A 78 0.14 4.89 -5.61
C VAL A 78 -1.11 4.06 -5.90
N VAL A 79 -1.16 2.84 -5.35
CA VAL A 79 -2.38 2.10 -5.09
C VAL A 79 -2.59 2.05 -3.59
N VAL A 80 -3.71 2.58 -3.10
CA VAL A 80 -3.95 2.73 -1.66
C VAL A 80 -5.33 2.23 -1.25
N LEU A 81 -5.39 1.55 -0.11
CA LEU A 81 -6.63 1.11 0.51
C LEU A 81 -7.10 2.15 1.53
N PHE A 82 -8.35 2.56 1.39
CA PHE A 82 -9.04 3.41 2.36
C PHE A 82 -10.14 2.62 3.07
N GLY A 83 -10.16 2.75 4.37
CA GLY A 83 -11.17 2.16 5.24
C GLY A 83 -12.11 3.24 5.80
N PRO A 84 -12.16 3.38 7.15
CA PRO A 84 -13.06 4.30 7.83
C PRO A 84 -12.71 5.77 7.66
N THR A 85 -11.50 6.08 7.18
CA THR A 85 -11.04 7.45 6.91
C THR A 85 -11.61 7.98 5.59
N GLY A 86 -11.78 9.29 5.51
CA GLY A 86 -12.32 9.92 4.30
C GLY A 86 -11.27 10.16 3.24
N ASP A 87 -11.32 9.42 2.15
CA ASP A 87 -10.48 9.65 0.98
C ASP A 87 -10.63 11.06 0.39
N TYR A 88 -11.74 11.72 0.65
CA TYR A 88 -11.97 13.10 0.23
C TYR A 88 -10.88 14.05 0.75
N ASN A 89 -10.47 13.91 1.99
CA ASN A 89 -9.45 14.76 2.61
C ASN A 89 -8.03 14.20 2.50
N TRP A 90 -7.89 12.88 2.45
CA TRP A 90 -6.63 12.17 2.67
C TRP A 90 -6.14 11.37 1.47
N ARG A 91 -6.79 11.49 0.29
CA ARG A 91 -6.29 10.81 -0.92
C ARG A 91 -4.87 11.24 -1.28
N PRO A 92 -4.12 10.41 -1.99
CA PRO A 92 -2.82 10.80 -2.53
C PRO A 92 -2.92 12.11 -3.30
N TRP A 93 -2.07 13.06 -2.96
CA TRP A 93 -2.05 14.35 -3.64
C TRP A 93 -1.50 14.22 -5.05
N HIS A 94 -2.11 14.95 -6.00
CA HIS A 94 -1.66 15.06 -7.38
C HIS A 94 -1.61 16.54 -7.77
N TYR A 95 -0.48 16.96 -8.34
CA TYR A 95 -0.19 18.38 -8.57
C TYR A 95 -0.76 18.95 -9.86
N SER A 96 -1.20 18.10 -10.79
CA SER A 96 -1.73 18.52 -12.09
C SER A 96 -3.21 18.19 -12.24
N GLU A 97 -4.01 19.15 -12.63
CA GLU A 97 -5.41 18.93 -13.01
C GLU A 97 -5.53 18.50 -14.47
N GLU A 98 -4.51 18.81 -15.28
CA GLU A 98 -4.48 18.52 -16.72
C GLU A 98 -3.98 17.10 -17.03
N GLU A 99 -3.13 16.56 -16.18
CA GLU A 99 -2.59 15.21 -16.33
C GLU A 99 -3.45 14.16 -15.62
N LYS A 100 -3.56 12.98 -16.23
CA LYS A 100 -4.26 11.86 -15.62
C LYS A 100 -3.63 11.52 -14.27
N ASN A 101 -4.43 11.54 -13.21
CA ASN A 101 -3.98 11.20 -11.87
C ASN A 101 -3.37 9.79 -11.85
N PRO A 102 -2.08 9.64 -11.46
CA PRO A 102 -1.40 8.35 -11.45
C PRO A 102 -1.81 7.47 -10.27
N HIS A 103 -2.54 8.02 -9.29
CA HIS A 103 -2.89 7.33 -8.06
C HIS A 103 -4.26 6.64 -8.15
N VAL A 104 -4.39 5.50 -7.48
CA VAL A 104 -5.64 4.72 -7.41
C VAL A 104 -6.01 4.52 -5.96
N VAL A 105 -7.26 4.86 -5.62
CA VAL A 105 -7.85 4.62 -4.29
C VAL A 105 -8.85 3.48 -4.41
N LEU A 106 -8.67 2.43 -3.63
CA LEU A 106 -9.62 1.34 -3.45
C LEU A 106 -10.30 1.46 -2.09
N LYS A 107 -11.62 1.56 -2.10
CA LYS A 107 -12.46 1.67 -0.89
C LYS A 107 -13.81 1.02 -1.12
N ARG A 108 -14.56 0.83 -0.06
CA ARG A 108 -15.98 0.46 -0.12
C ARG A 108 -16.86 1.71 -0.07
N ASN A 109 -17.90 1.74 -0.89
CA ASN A 109 -18.90 2.82 -0.91
C ASN A 109 -20.11 2.43 -0.03
N TRP A 110 -19.85 2.11 1.24
CA TRP A 110 -20.91 1.82 2.20
C TRP A 110 -21.45 3.11 2.82
N GLU A 111 -22.69 3.13 3.24
CA GLU A 111 -23.34 4.31 3.85
C GLU A 111 -22.58 4.84 5.07
N CYS A 112 -21.91 3.94 5.83
CA CYS A 112 -21.10 4.32 6.98
C CYS A 112 -19.70 4.80 6.63
N VAL A 113 -19.26 4.76 5.37
CA VAL A 113 -17.91 5.19 4.97
C VAL A 113 -17.98 6.57 4.30
N PRO A 114 -17.21 7.55 4.81
CA PRO A 114 -16.26 7.50 5.94
C PRO A 114 -16.95 7.63 7.31
N CYS A 115 -16.55 6.83 8.30
CA CYS A 115 -17.07 6.94 9.66
C CYS A 115 -16.02 7.44 10.69
N GLY A 116 -14.75 7.44 10.36
CA GLY A 116 -13.65 7.89 11.21
C GLY A 116 -13.41 7.04 12.46
N GLN A 117 -14.05 5.86 12.57
CA GLN A 117 -13.94 5.02 13.77
C GLN A 117 -12.72 4.11 13.71
N ASP A 118 -12.16 3.81 14.88
CA ASP A 118 -11.08 2.84 15.04
C ASP A 118 -11.66 1.42 15.16
N GLY A 119 -12.10 0.89 14.02
CA GLY A 119 -12.80 -0.38 13.90
C GLY A 119 -14.31 -0.30 14.12
N CYS A 120 -15.05 -1.23 13.52
CA CYS A 120 -16.49 -1.32 13.66
C CYS A 120 -16.87 -1.69 15.10
N ASN A 121 -17.78 -0.91 15.70
CA ASN A 121 -18.24 -1.12 17.08
C ASN A 121 -17.10 -1.20 18.13
N GLY A 122 -16.00 -0.51 17.91
CA GLY A 122 -14.86 -0.49 18.84
C GLY A 122 -13.99 -1.75 18.82
N THR A 123 -14.15 -2.62 17.84
CA THR A 123 -13.42 -3.91 17.74
C THR A 123 -11.98 -3.79 17.25
N LYS A 124 -11.54 -2.61 16.82
CA LYS A 124 -10.27 -2.41 16.10
C LYS A 124 -10.20 -3.08 14.73
N ILE A 125 -11.29 -3.65 14.24
CA ILE A 125 -11.40 -4.29 12.94
C ILE A 125 -12.39 -3.48 12.09
N SER A 126 -11.94 -3.02 10.94
CA SER A 126 -12.76 -2.26 10.00
C SER A 126 -13.30 -3.18 8.90
N ASN A 127 -14.57 -3.55 8.98
CA ASN A 127 -15.21 -4.46 8.03
C ASN A 127 -15.08 -3.98 6.58
N CYS A 128 -15.08 -2.67 6.35
CA CYS A 128 -14.88 -2.09 5.02
C CYS A 128 -13.48 -2.34 4.44
N LEU A 129 -12.47 -2.57 5.29
CA LEU A 129 -11.14 -3.02 4.85
C LEU A 129 -11.08 -4.53 4.69
N GLU A 130 -11.67 -5.28 5.64
CA GLU A 130 -11.70 -6.75 5.58
C GLU A 130 -12.47 -7.28 4.36
N ASP A 131 -13.45 -6.52 3.85
CA ASP A 131 -14.21 -6.88 2.65
C ASP A 131 -13.39 -6.74 1.35
N ILE A 132 -12.30 -5.97 1.36
CA ILE A 132 -11.40 -5.84 0.20
C ILE A 132 -10.58 -7.12 0.04
N THR A 133 -10.77 -7.80 -1.07
CA THR A 133 -10.09 -9.08 -1.31
C THR A 133 -8.68 -8.89 -1.88
N PRO A 134 -7.74 -9.82 -1.58
CA PRO A 134 -6.41 -9.80 -2.20
C PRO A 134 -6.43 -9.84 -3.72
N VAL A 135 -7.44 -10.48 -4.33
CA VAL A 135 -7.59 -10.56 -5.79
C VAL A 135 -7.89 -9.19 -6.37
N GLU A 136 -8.83 -8.44 -5.79
CA GLU A 136 -9.16 -7.07 -6.23
C GLU A 136 -7.93 -6.16 -6.17
N VAL A 137 -7.15 -6.27 -5.10
CA VAL A 137 -5.92 -5.49 -4.92
C VAL A 137 -4.88 -5.86 -5.98
N TRP A 138 -4.68 -7.17 -6.20
CA TRP A 138 -3.72 -7.67 -7.17
C TRP A 138 -4.05 -7.25 -8.60
N ASP A 139 -5.32 -7.30 -8.98
CA ASP A 139 -5.80 -6.87 -10.30
C ASP A 139 -5.54 -5.38 -10.53
N LEU A 140 -5.76 -4.55 -9.50
CA LEU A 140 -5.46 -3.12 -9.57
C LEU A 140 -3.96 -2.84 -9.70
N ILE A 141 -3.12 -3.55 -8.93
CA ILE A 141 -1.66 -3.44 -9.00
C ILE A 141 -1.17 -3.82 -10.39
N ASN A 142 -1.59 -4.98 -10.92
CA ASN A 142 -1.20 -5.44 -12.26
C ASN A 142 -1.63 -4.48 -13.35
N LYS A 143 -2.87 -3.99 -13.29
CA LYS A 143 -3.35 -2.99 -14.23
C LYS A 143 -2.47 -1.75 -14.19
N LYS A 144 -2.13 -1.28 -13.00
CA LYS A 144 -1.32 -0.07 -12.83
C LYS A 144 0.11 -0.26 -13.31
N LEU A 145 0.75 -1.39 -12.99
CA LEU A 145 2.08 -1.72 -13.48
C LEU A 145 2.10 -1.79 -15.01
N SER A 146 1.09 -2.40 -15.64
CA SER A 146 0.97 -2.47 -17.11
C SER A 146 0.81 -1.10 -17.78
N GLU A 147 0.31 -0.09 -17.06
CA GLU A 147 0.23 1.31 -17.55
C GLU A 147 1.59 2.02 -17.47
N ILE A 148 2.45 1.63 -16.51
CA ILE A 148 3.75 2.27 -16.21
C ILE A 148 4.89 1.66 -17.04
N ILE A 149 4.90 0.34 -17.21
CA ILE A 149 6.00 -0.43 -17.83
C ILE A 149 5.82 -0.56 -19.37
N LYS A 150 5.29 0.44 -19.99
CA LYS A 150 5.14 0.46 -21.47
C LYS A 150 6.45 0.73 -22.19
#